data_0c2a00c75ed1854f8115c9572d84d859
#
_entry.id   0c2a00c75ed1854f8115c9572d84d859
#
_cell.length_a   1.000
_cell.length_b   1.000
_cell.length_c   1.000
_cell.angle_alpha   90.00
_cell.angle_beta   90.00
_cell.angle_gamma   90.00
#
_symmetry.space_group_name_H-M   'P 1'
#
loop_
_entity.id
_entity.type
_entity.pdbx_description
1 polymer ?
#
loop_
_entity_poly.entity_id
_entity_poly.type
_entity_poly.pdbx_seq_one_letter_code
_entity_poly.pdbx_strand_id
1 'polypeptide(L)'
;MNTIDKKQSLGGFEKYLPLWIPLCMAIGVLLSLYTTLGERIEALAIGGISIPIGICLFFMMYPAVLNLKGSELRKLKDNPQPILLTLFSNWIIAPLVGFVLAKMFLSDHDELFVAVILLSASPCTAMVLVWGSMADGNQEQNVVNTSLNTITIMIFYAPLVALLTGIQNIEIDRWGLAISVLVFIGLPILAGLLTRKIVIPMKGETWFDETYRPVLGKFSIISLLTTLIVLFALNGNTILGSPEYLLLISIPLLLGFVIVVGINIAMTKLFRLKYREAAVTVIIGSSSHFEIAIATAIAAYGVGSVAALGTTMGLFWEIPIMLGLVYLTRYLGRKNFW
;
A
#
# COMPACT_ATOMS: atom_id res chain seq x y z
N MET A 1 -34.23 -10.55 -1.36
CA MET A 1 -34.68 -9.20 -1.01
C MET A 1 -33.63 -8.58 -0.08
N ASN A 2 -32.81 -7.79 -0.66
CA ASN A 2 -31.97 -6.66 -0.22
C ASN A 2 -31.61 -6.51 1.27
N THR A 3 -30.38 -6.94 1.60
CA THR A 3 -29.67 -6.53 2.83
C THR A 3 -28.22 -6.08 2.54
N ILE A 4 -27.95 -5.47 1.37
CA ILE A 4 -26.60 -5.02 0.97
C ILE A 4 -26.64 -3.54 0.59
N ASP A 5 -27.24 -2.70 1.43
CA ASP A 5 -27.13 -1.24 1.28
C ASP A 5 -26.93 -0.55 2.64
N LYS A 6 -26.04 -1.08 3.48
CA LYS A 6 -25.39 -0.21 4.46
C LYS A 6 -24.21 0.44 3.74
N LYS A 7 -24.43 1.65 3.17
CA LYS A 7 -23.36 2.59 2.87
C LYS A 7 -22.40 2.56 4.07
N GLN A 8 -21.22 1.97 3.91
CA GLN A 8 -20.14 2.21 4.85
C GLN A 8 -19.76 3.69 4.66
N SER A 9 -20.42 4.56 5.42
CA SER A 9 -19.95 5.92 5.57
C SER A 9 -18.58 5.82 6.21
N LEU A 10 -17.57 6.39 5.55
CA LEU A 10 -16.26 6.59 6.18
C LEU A 10 -16.49 7.12 7.59
N GLY A 11 -15.84 6.53 8.57
CA GLY A 11 -15.78 7.09 9.91
C GLY A 11 -15.31 8.53 9.80
N GLY A 12 -15.81 9.43 10.63
CA GLY A 12 -15.47 10.85 10.52
C GLY A 12 -13.96 11.12 10.49
N PHE A 13 -13.16 10.21 11.04
CA PHE A 13 -11.71 10.28 11.06
C PHE A 13 -11.07 9.92 9.70
N GLU A 14 -11.56 8.90 9.00
CA GLU A 14 -11.06 8.47 7.69
C GLU A 14 -11.27 9.51 6.61
N LYS A 15 -12.33 10.29 6.72
CA LYS A 15 -12.64 11.40 5.79
C LYS A 15 -11.56 12.48 5.78
N TYR A 16 -10.87 12.68 6.92
CA TYR A 16 -9.85 13.70 7.08
C TYR A 16 -8.42 13.15 7.00
N LEU A 17 -8.21 11.89 6.58
CA LEU A 17 -6.87 11.32 6.35
C LEU A 17 -5.97 12.21 5.48
N PRO A 18 -6.45 12.82 4.37
CA PRO A 18 -5.63 13.73 3.57
C PRO A 18 -5.09 14.95 4.34
N LEU A 19 -5.71 15.30 5.45
CA LEU A 19 -5.26 16.38 6.34
C LEU A 19 -4.37 15.87 7.46
N TRP A 20 -4.70 14.70 8.03
CA TRP A 20 -3.92 14.10 9.13
C TRP A 20 -2.52 13.71 8.69
N ILE A 21 -2.34 13.23 7.47
CA ILE A 21 -1.05 12.78 6.96
C ILE A 21 -0.02 13.90 6.92
N PRO A 22 -0.23 15.03 6.19
CA PRO A 22 0.75 16.13 6.20
C PRO A 22 0.95 16.74 7.60
N LEU A 23 -0.08 16.72 8.45
CA LEU A 23 0.05 17.17 9.84
C LEU A 23 1.01 16.25 10.63
N CYS A 24 0.86 14.93 10.54
CA CYS A 24 1.75 13.97 11.18
C CYS A 24 3.19 14.06 10.65
N MET A 25 3.35 14.29 9.34
CA MET A 25 4.65 14.52 8.73
C MET A 25 5.32 15.78 9.31
N ALA A 26 4.58 16.89 9.38
CA ALA A 26 5.08 18.14 9.98
C ALA A 26 5.46 17.95 11.47
N ILE A 27 4.63 17.25 12.24
CA ILE A 27 4.92 16.90 13.64
C ILE A 27 6.21 16.06 13.72
N GLY A 28 6.37 15.06 12.86
CA GLY A 28 7.58 14.23 12.80
C GLY A 28 8.84 15.05 12.54
N VAL A 29 8.82 15.95 11.55
CA VAL A 29 9.95 16.86 11.27
C VAL A 29 10.25 17.77 12.46
N LEU A 30 9.22 18.36 13.09
CA LEU A 30 9.41 19.18 14.28
C LEU A 30 10.03 18.38 15.43
N LEU A 31 9.60 17.15 15.66
CA LEU A 31 10.19 16.28 16.67
C LEU A 31 11.66 15.95 16.37
N SER A 32 12.03 15.78 15.11
CA SER A 32 13.43 15.61 14.70
C SER A 32 14.29 16.80 15.04
N LEU A 33 13.76 18.03 14.86
CA LEU A 33 14.51 19.26 15.12
C LEU A 33 14.68 19.57 16.60
N TYR A 34 13.68 19.28 17.43
CA TYR A 34 13.64 19.72 18.82
C TYR A 34 13.85 18.60 19.84
N THR A 35 13.96 17.34 19.41
CA THR A 35 14.10 16.20 20.31
C THR A 35 15.08 15.16 19.77
N THR A 36 15.57 14.28 20.64
CA THR A 36 16.38 13.11 20.28
C THR A 36 15.51 11.85 20.08
N LEU A 37 14.23 12.02 19.73
CA LEU A 37 13.30 10.92 19.59
C LEU A 37 13.74 9.94 18.49
N GLY A 38 14.23 10.44 17.36
CA GLY A 38 14.77 9.64 16.28
C GLY A 38 15.87 8.69 16.75
N GLU A 39 16.91 9.24 17.40
CA GLU A 39 18.05 8.48 17.94
C GLU A 39 17.61 7.38 18.92
N ARG A 40 16.63 7.69 19.78
CA ARG A 40 16.09 6.74 20.76
C ARG A 40 15.32 5.59 20.09
N ILE A 41 14.59 5.89 19.02
CA ILE A 41 13.85 4.87 18.25
C ILE A 41 14.82 3.99 17.46
N GLU A 42 15.87 4.59 16.89
CA GLU A 42 16.93 3.86 16.19
C GLU A 42 17.69 2.93 17.15
N ALA A 43 17.94 3.36 18.37
CA ALA A 43 18.56 2.54 19.42
C ALA A 43 17.72 1.30 19.83
N LEU A 44 16.42 1.27 19.50
CA LEU A 44 15.53 0.12 19.70
C LEU A 44 15.49 -0.82 18.48
N ALA A 45 16.35 -0.62 17.49
CA ALA A 45 16.45 -1.52 16.35
C ALA A 45 17.23 -2.79 16.71
N ILE A 46 16.70 -3.94 16.30
CA ILE A 46 17.35 -5.26 16.42
C ILE A 46 17.51 -5.85 15.03
N GLY A 47 18.74 -6.16 14.63
CA GLY A 47 19.02 -6.75 13.31
C GLY A 47 18.57 -5.88 12.12
N GLY A 48 18.67 -4.54 12.25
CA GLY A 48 18.23 -3.59 11.22
C GLY A 48 16.72 -3.27 11.24
N ILE A 49 15.93 -3.95 12.06
CA ILE A 49 14.48 -3.74 12.15
C ILE A 49 14.16 -2.91 13.41
N SER A 50 13.60 -1.73 13.22
CA SER A 50 13.06 -0.92 14.33
C SER A 50 11.83 -1.61 14.92
N ILE A 51 11.92 -2.04 16.20
CA ILE A 51 10.79 -2.70 16.87
C ILE A 51 9.53 -1.82 16.90
N PRO A 52 9.58 -0.52 17.26
CA PRO A 52 8.39 0.33 17.25
C PRO A 52 7.72 0.41 15.88
N ILE A 53 8.52 0.55 14.81
CA ILE A 53 7.99 0.58 13.44
C ILE A 53 7.41 -0.80 13.06
N GLY A 54 8.11 -1.88 13.39
CA GLY A 54 7.64 -3.25 13.15
C GLY A 54 6.27 -3.53 13.79
N ILE A 55 6.06 -3.07 15.02
CA ILE A 55 4.76 -3.20 15.72
C ILE A 55 3.68 -2.38 14.98
N CYS A 56 3.98 -1.15 14.60
CA CYS A 56 3.04 -0.32 13.84
C CYS A 56 2.68 -0.97 12.50
N LEU A 57 3.68 -1.45 11.75
CA LEU A 57 3.46 -2.12 10.48
C LEU A 57 2.64 -3.41 10.63
N PHE A 58 2.88 -4.19 11.70
CA PHE A 58 2.05 -5.36 12.02
C PHE A 58 0.57 -4.96 12.20
N PHE A 59 0.29 -3.93 13.02
CA PHE A 59 -1.09 -3.48 13.25
C PHE A 59 -1.71 -2.80 12.03
N MET A 60 -0.93 -2.29 11.10
CA MET A 60 -1.43 -1.80 9.80
C MET A 60 -1.86 -2.96 8.90
N MET A 61 -1.08 -4.03 8.85
CA MET A 61 -1.31 -5.19 7.98
C MET A 61 -2.36 -6.17 8.50
N TYR A 62 -2.38 -6.39 9.81
CA TYR A 62 -3.19 -7.43 10.45
C TYR A 62 -4.70 -7.29 10.16
N PRO A 63 -5.34 -6.10 10.22
CA PRO A 63 -6.76 -5.97 9.89
C PRO A 63 -7.07 -6.27 8.42
N ALA A 64 -6.15 -5.97 7.51
CA ALA A 64 -6.32 -6.27 6.09
C ALA A 64 -6.42 -7.79 5.83
N VAL A 65 -5.58 -8.56 6.54
CA VAL A 65 -5.57 -10.02 6.45
C VAL A 65 -6.85 -10.65 7.02
N LEU A 66 -7.46 -10.04 8.02
CA LEU A 66 -8.74 -10.51 8.56
C LEU A 66 -9.89 -10.47 7.53
N ASN A 67 -9.73 -9.74 6.44
CA ASN A 67 -10.66 -9.70 5.33
C ASN A 67 -10.53 -10.90 4.37
N LEU A 68 -9.44 -11.69 4.45
CA LEU A 68 -9.21 -12.84 3.60
C LEU A 68 -10.28 -13.91 3.85
N LYS A 69 -11.13 -14.14 2.86
CA LYS A 69 -12.14 -15.21 2.87
C LYS A 69 -11.83 -16.17 1.73
N GLY A 70 -11.39 -17.39 2.03
CA GLY A 70 -11.09 -18.41 1.01
C GLY A 70 -12.30 -18.77 0.12
N SER A 71 -13.52 -18.57 0.65
CA SER A 71 -14.77 -18.74 -0.12
C SER A 71 -14.90 -17.73 -1.27
N GLU A 72 -14.38 -16.52 -1.10
CA GLU A 72 -14.45 -15.47 -2.12
C GLU A 72 -13.57 -15.79 -3.34
N LEU A 73 -12.47 -16.52 -3.15
CA LEU A 73 -11.60 -16.95 -4.25
C LEU A 73 -12.31 -17.89 -5.24
N ARG A 74 -13.37 -18.58 -4.83
CA ARG A 74 -14.16 -19.41 -5.73
C ARG A 74 -14.93 -18.59 -6.77
N LYS A 75 -15.25 -17.34 -6.45
CA LYS A 75 -15.95 -16.40 -7.34
C LYS A 75 -15.08 -15.92 -8.53
N LEU A 76 -13.77 -16.19 -8.49
CA LEU A 76 -12.87 -16.00 -9.64
C LEU A 76 -13.38 -16.65 -10.94
N LYS A 77 -14.12 -17.75 -10.81
CA LYS A 77 -14.64 -18.49 -11.98
C LYS A 77 -15.79 -17.78 -12.67
N ASP A 78 -16.52 -16.93 -11.97
CA ASP A 78 -17.74 -16.31 -12.47
C ASP A 78 -17.46 -15.12 -13.39
N ASN A 79 -16.44 -14.30 -13.06
CA ASN A 79 -15.99 -13.17 -13.89
C ASN A 79 -14.48 -12.92 -13.71
N PRO A 80 -13.63 -13.69 -14.42
CA PRO A 80 -12.17 -13.60 -14.24
C PRO A 80 -11.55 -12.36 -14.88
N GLN A 81 -12.20 -11.76 -15.88
CA GLN A 81 -11.62 -10.70 -16.71
C GLN A 81 -11.17 -9.46 -15.92
N PRO A 82 -11.99 -8.81 -15.05
CA PRO A 82 -11.55 -7.66 -14.27
C PRO A 82 -10.42 -8.00 -13.31
N ILE A 83 -10.43 -9.22 -12.78
CA ILE A 83 -9.44 -9.69 -11.82
C ILE A 83 -8.08 -9.89 -12.50
N LEU A 84 -8.07 -10.53 -13.68
CA LEU A 84 -6.86 -10.73 -14.48
C LEU A 84 -6.26 -9.40 -14.94
N LEU A 85 -7.09 -8.44 -15.35
CA LEU A 85 -6.62 -7.10 -15.72
C LEU A 85 -5.99 -6.38 -14.54
N THR A 86 -6.56 -6.49 -13.35
CA THR A 86 -5.97 -5.93 -12.13
C THR A 86 -4.62 -6.57 -11.81
N LEU A 87 -4.52 -7.89 -11.85
CA LEU A 87 -3.26 -8.61 -11.61
C LEU A 87 -2.20 -8.26 -12.67
N PHE A 88 -2.60 -8.16 -13.94
CA PHE A 88 -1.72 -7.75 -15.02
C PHE A 88 -1.18 -6.32 -14.82
N SER A 89 -2.05 -5.40 -14.39
CA SER A 89 -1.61 -4.04 -14.02
C SER A 89 -0.61 -4.06 -12.87
N ASN A 90 -0.91 -4.76 -11.80
CA ASN A 90 -0.11 -4.80 -10.58
C ASN A 90 1.26 -5.47 -10.75
N TRP A 91 1.34 -6.54 -11.56
CA TRP A 91 2.56 -7.34 -11.66
C TRP A 91 3.36 -7.10 -12.93
N ILE A 92 2.79 -6.42 -13.92
CA ILE A 92 3.48 -6.12 -15.19
C ILE A 92 3.54 -4.62 -15.43
N ILE A 93 2.39 -3.93 -15.49
CA ILE A 93 2.35 -2.52 -15.92
C ILE A 93 3.00 -1.62 -14.88
N ALA A 94 2.55 -1.67 -13.62
CA ALA A 94 3.06 -0.79 -12.58
C ALA A 94 4.57 -0.97 -12.34
N PRO A 95 5.12 -2.20 -12.22
CA PRO A 95 6.56 -2.41 -12.08
C PRO A 95 7.36 -1.96 -13.29
N LEU A 96 6.89 -2.18 -14.52
CA LEU A 96 7.58 -1.74 -15.73
C LEU A 96 7.59 -0.22 -15.86
N VAL A 97 6.46 0.44 -15.60
CA VAL A 97 6.38 1.91 -15.59
C VAL A 97 7.30 2.48 -14.51
N GLY A 98 7.25 1.91 -13.30
CA GLY A 98 8.14 2.31 -12.20
C GLY A 98 9.61 2.15 -12.57
N PHE A 99 10.00 1.02 -13.15
CA PHE A 99 11.37 0.76 -13.59
C PHE A 99 11.84 1.76 -14.66
N VAL A 100 11.04 1.99 -15.70
CA VAL A 100 11.37 2.93 -16.77
C VAL A 100 11.56 4.34 -16.22
N LEU A 101 10.63 4.80 -15.37
CA LEU A 101 10.72 6.13 -14.78
C LEU A 101 11.87 6.25 -13.78
N ALA A 102 12.11 5.24 -12.95
CA ALA A 102 13.26 5.22 -12.05
C ALA A 102 14.57 5.28 -12.85
N LYS A 103 14.67 4.54 -13.95
CA LYS A 103 15.85 4.57 -14.83
C LYS A 103 16.04 5.93 -15.53
N MET A 104 14.96 6.61 -15.88
CA MET A 104 15.03 7.93 -16.54
C MET A 104 15.42 9.06 -15.58
N PHE A 105 14.96 9.01 -14.34
CA PHE A 105 15.08 10.13 -13.40
C PHE A 105 16.05 9.87 -12.24
N LEU A 106 16.33 8.60 -11.91
CA LEU A 106 17.02 8.20 -10.68
C LEU A 106 18.21 7.26 -10.93
N SER A 107 18.75 7.19 -12.15
CA SER A 107 19.86 6.30 -12.50
C SER A 107 21.12 6.52 -11.66
N ASP A 108 21.33 7.74 -11.17
CA ASP A 108 22.50 8.13 -10.36
C ASP A 108 22.19 8.13 -8.84
N HIS A 109 21.02 7.64 -8.45
CA HIS A 109 20.53 7.63 -7.05
C HIS A 109 19.96 6.27 -6.67
N ASP A 110 20.83 5.30 -6.40
CA ASP A 110 20.47 3.89 -6.18
C ASP A 110 19.35 3.69 -5.13
N GLU A 111 19.43 4.35 -3.98
CA GLU A 111 18.42 4.20 -2.93
C GLU A 111 17.04 4.76 -3.35
N LEU A 112 16.98 5.88 -4.06
CA LEU A 112 15.73 6.42 -4.60
C LEU A 112 15.19 5.55 -5.75
N PHE A 113 16.08 5.01 -6.59
CA PHE A 113 15.71 4.03 -7.61
C PHE A 113 15.02 2.83 -6.96
N VAL A 114 15.66 2.25 -5.94
CA VAL A 114 15.11 1.11 -5.21
C VAL A 114 13.78 1.47 -4.55
N ALA A 115 13.64 2.67 -3.98
CA ALA A 115 12.37 3.10 -3.38
C ALA A 115 11.21 3.08 -4.38
N VAL A 116 11.43 3.55 -5.62
CA VAL A 116 10.41 3.49 -6.69
C VAL A 116 10.10 2.04 -7.09
N ILE A 117 11.12 1.18 -7.19
CA ILE A 117 10.93 -0.25 -7.49
C ILE A 117 10.12 -0.93 -6.38
N LEU A 118 10.46 -0.71 -5.11
CA LEU A 118 9.74 -1.27 -3.97
C LEU A 118 8.27 -0.86 -3.97
N LEU A 119 7.96 0.40 -4.27
CA LEU A 119 6.59 0.91 -4.36
C LEU A 119 5.85 0.32 -5.56
N SER A 120 6.45 0.36 -6.75
CA SER A 120 5.77 -0.05 -7.99
C SER A 120 5.56 -1.56 -8.09
N ALA A 121 6.41 -2.37 -7.44
CA ALA A 121 6.28 -3.83 -7.40
C ALA A 121 5.37 -4.35 -6.28
N SER A 122 4.76 -3.47 -5.47
CA SER A 122 3.95 -3.83 -4.31
C SER A 122 2.46 -3.51 -4.52
N PRO A 123 1.63 -4.46 -4.94
CA PRO A 123 0.17 -4.25 -5.08
C PRO A 123 -0.51 -3.96 -3.74
N CYS A 124 -1.44 -3.00 -3.71
CA CYS A 124 -2.16 -2.66 -2.48
C CYS A 124 -3.14 -3.76 -2.04
N THR A 125 -3.28 -3.93 -0.71
CA THR A 125 -4.10 -5.00 -0.10
C THR A 125 -5.09 -4.51 0.96
N ALA A 126 -5.02 -3.27 1.40
CA ALA A 126 -5.81 -2.77 2.52
C ALA A 126 -6.69 -1.56 2.16
N MET A 127 -6.07 -0.42 1.87
CA MET A 127 -6.78 0.85 1.63
C MET A 127 -7.69 0.83 0.40
N VAL A 128 -7.38 -0.01 -0.57
CA VAL A 128 -8.20 -0.16 -1.80
C VAL A 128 -9.61 -0.69 -1.54
N LEU A 129 -9.83 -1.41 -0.43
CA LEU A 129 -11.19 -1.80 -0.01
C LEU A 129 -12.06 -0.57 0.28
N VAL A 130 -11.47 0.44 0.92
CA VAL A 130 -12.14 1.71 1.22
C VAL A 130 -12.34 2.51 -0.06
N TRP A 131 -11.29 2.69 -0.87
CA TRP A 131 -11.38 3.46 -2.12
C TRP A 131 -12.37 2.86 -3.11
N GLY A 132 -12.37 1.54 -3.28
CA GLY A 132 -13.31 0.83 -4.14
C GLY A 132 -14.76 0.95 -3.66
N SER A 133 -14.98 0.95 -2.33
CA SER A 133 -16.29 1.22 -1.74
C SER A 133 -16.75 2.66 -1.99
N MET A 134 -15.86 3.65 -1.80
CA MET A 134 -16.15 5.05 -2.08
C MET A 134 -16.48 5.31 -3.55
N ALA A 135 -15.88 4.55 -4.47
CA ALA A 135 -16.15 4.63 -5.90
C ALA A 135 -17.41 3.89 -6.34
N ASP A 136 -18.25 3.39 -5.44
CA ASP A 136 -19.41 2.55 -5.75
C ASP A 136 -19.04 1.30 -6.60
N GLY A 137 -17.81 0.80 -6.43
CA GLY A 137 -17.26 -0.32 -7.16
C GLY A 137 -17.84 -1.68 -6.76
N ASN A 138 -17.50 -2.71 -7.51
CA ASN A 138 -17.89 -4.09 -7.20
C ASN A 138 -17.12 -4.60 -5.97
N GLN A 139 -17.79 -4.70 -4.81
CA GLN A 139 -17.14 -5.06 -3.55
C GLN A 139 -16.68 -6.53 -3.52
N GLU A 140 -17.35 -7.43 -4.21
CA GLU A 140 -16.91 -8.82 -4.30
C GLU A 140 -15.57 -8.91 -5.05
N GLN A 141 -15.48 -8.27 -6.22
CA GLN A 141 -14.23 -8.15 -6.97
C GLN A 141 -13.13 -7.48 -6.14
N ASN A 142 -13.47 -6.43 -5.39
CA ASN A 142 -12.54 -5.70 -4.55
C ASN A 142 -11.89 -6.62 -3.49
N VAL A 143 -12.71 -7.42 -2.78
CA VAL A 143 -12.23 -8.40 -1.79
C VAL A 143 -11.42 -9.52 -2.45
N VAL A 144 -11.84 -10.03 -3.60
CA VAL A 144 -11.10 -11.07 -4.33
C VAL A 144 -9.73 -10.56 -4.77
N ASN A 145 -9.66 -9.38 -5.38
CA ASN A 145 -8.41 -8.79 -5.84
C ASN A 145 -7.44 -8.52 -4.68
N THR A 146 -7.92 -7.96 -3.57
CA THR A 146 -7.07 -7.71 -2.40
C THR A 146 -6.55 -9.02 -1.78
N SER A 147 -7.39 -10.05 -1.75
CA SER A 147 -6.97 -11.38 -1.29
C SER A 147 -5.90 -11.99 -2.18
N LEU A 148 -6.06 -11.89 -3.50
CA LEU A 148 -5.06 -12.36 -4.47
C LEU A 148 -3.76 -11.55 -4.38
N ASN A 149 -3.86 -10.22 -4.25
CA ASN A 149 -2.68 -9.38 -4.07
C ASN A 149 -1.89 -9.82 -2.82
N THR A 150 -2.58 -10.06 -1.69
CA THR A 150 -1.91 -10.51 -0.46
C THR A 150 -1.16 -11.83 -0.65
N ILE A 151 -1.75 -12.79 -1.38
CA ILE A 151 -1.10 -14.08 -1.67
C ILE A 151 0.06 -13.91 -2.65
N THR A 152 -0.17 -13.15 -3.72
CA THR A 152 0.82 -13.00 -4.80
C THR A 152 2.03 -12.14 -4.39
N ILE A 153 1.86 -11.18 -3.48
CA ILE A 153 2.98 -10.42 -2.91
C ILE A 153 3.98 -11.38 -2.22
N MET A 154 3.51 -12.35 -1.45
CA MET A 154 4.41 -13.29 -0.79
C MET A 154 5.27 -14.10 -1.78
N ILE A 155 4.77 -14.31 -2.99
CA ILE A 155 5.43 -15.13 -4.00
C ILE A 155 6.29 -14.28 -4.94
N PHE A 156 5.76 -13.16 -5.42
CA PHE A 156 6.35 -12.42 -6.53
C PHE A 156 7.11 -11.16 -6.13
N TYR A 157 6.82 -10.56 -4.97
CA TYR A 157 7.41 -9.27 -4.61
C TYR A 157 8.94 -9.32 -4.54
N ALA A 158 9.50 -10.19 -3.69
CA ALA A 158 10.94 -10.27 -3.51
C ALA A 158 11.68 -10.69 -4.81
N PRO A 159 11.25 -11.71 -5.58
CA PRO A 159 11.85 -12.04 -6.86
C PRO A 159 11.78 -10.90 -7.88
N LEU A 160 10.66 -10.19 -7.96
CA LEU A 160 10.49 -9.09 -8.92
C LEU A 160 11.37 -7.89 -8.57
N VAL A 161 11.42 -7.50 -7.29
CA VAL A 161 12.32 -6.43 -6.82
C VAL A 161 13.77 -6.80 -7.11
N ALA A 162 14.20 -8.02 -6.76
CA ALA A 162 15.56 -8.48 -7.02
C ALA A 162 15.90 -8.53 -8.52
N LEU A 163 14.93 -8.85 -9.37
CA LEU A 163 15.10 -8.83 -10.83
C LEU A 163 15.30 -7.40 -11.33
N LEU A 164 14.40 -6.48 -10.98
CA LEU A 164 14.41 -5.12 -11.51
C LEU A 164 15.62 -4.32 -11.02
N THR A 165 16.02 -4.48 -9.76
CA THR A 165 17.23 -3.85 -9.22
C THR A 165 18.50 -4.48 -9.81
N GLY A 166 18.50 -5.80 -10.02
CA GLY A 166 19.61 -6.50 -10.66
C GLY A 166 19.88 -6.06 -12.12
N ILE A 167 18.84 -5.66 -12.87
CA ILE A 167 19.01 -5.09 -14.22
C ILE A 167 19.83 -3.78 -14.18
N GLN A 168 19.74 -3.02 -13.11
CA GLN A 168 20.51 -1.78 -12.89
C GLN A 168 21.85 -2.04 -12.17
N ASN A 169 22.21 -3.31 -11.90
CA ASN A 169 23.37 -3.72 -11.13
C ASN A 169 23.38 -3.21 -9.68
N ILE A 170 22.21 -2.95 -9.11
CA ILE A 170 22.06 -2.58 -7.69
C ILE A 170 21.99 -3.87 -6.89
N GLU A 171 22.97 -4.08 -6.01
CA GLU A 171 22.98 -5.25 -5.12
C GLU A 171 22.01 -5.03 -3.95
N ILE A 172 21.03 -5.91 -3.83
CA ILE A 172 20.13 -5.97 -2.68
C ILE A 172 20.29 -7.31 -1.99
N ASP A 173 20.31 -7.30 -0.66
CA ASP A 173 20.26 -8.52 0.12
C ASP A 173 18.93 -9.26 -0.13
N ARG A 174 19.00 -10.28 -1.00
CA ARG A 174 17.84 -11.09 -1.39
C ARG A 174 17.26 -11.86 -0.20
N TRP A 175 18.09 -12.25 0.76
CA TRP A 175 17.63 -12.93 1.97
C TRP A 175 16.95 -11.96 2.92
N GLY A 176 17.52 -10.78 3.14
CA GLY A 176 16.89 -9.72 3.92
C GLY A 176 15.54 -9.30 3.31
N LEU A 177 15.46 -9.21 1.98
CA LEU A 177 14.22 -8.94 1.26
C LEU A 177 13.17 -10.04 1.51
N ALA A 178 13.53 -11.31 1.37
CA ALA A 178 12.64 -12.44 1.60
C ALA A 178 12.18 -12.52 3.07
N ILE A 179 13.08 -12.30 4.02
CA ILE A 179 12.77 -12.26 5.44
C ILE A 179 11.82 -11.11 5.76
N SER A 180 12.02 -9.93 5.17
CA SER A 180 11.12 -8.78 5.33
C SER A 180 9.70 -9.12 4.88
N VAL A 181 9.54 -9.76 3.73
CA VAL A 181 8.22 -10.22 3.24
C VAL A 181 7.58 -11.21 4.23
N LEU A 182 8.35 -12.18 4.72
CA LEU A 182 7.85 -13.16 5.68
C LEU A 182 7.44 -12.52 7.01
N VAL A 183 8.24 -11.59 7.51
CA VAL A 183 7.95 -10.90 8.79
C VAL A 183 6.80 -9.92 8.65
N PHE A 184 6.82 -9.05 7.64
CA PHE A 184 5.85 -7.96 7.55
C PHE A 184 4.53 -8.35 6.86
N ILE A 185 4.48 -9.44 6.10
CA ILE A 185 3.25 -9.97 5.50
C ILE A 185 2.92 -11.35 6.04
N GLY A 186 3.87 -12.27 6.07
CA GLY A 186 3.65 -13.66 6.49
C GLY A 186 3.18 -13.76 7.93
N LEU A 187 3.80 -13.05 8.86
CA LEU A 187 3.41 -13.05 10.27
C LEU A 187 2.00 -12.48 10.49
N PRO A 188 1.61 -11.32 9.95
CA PRO A 188 0.22 -10.85 10.02
C PRO A 188 -0.79 -11.82 9.40
N ILE A 189 -0.44 -12.46 8.26
CA ILE A 189 -1.30 -13.50 7.64
C ILE A 189 -1.51 -14.66 8.60
N LEU A 190 -0.43 -15.20 9.13
CA LEU A 190 -0.50 -16.32 10.09
C LEU A 190 -1.34 -15.95 11.31
N ALA A 191 -1.07 -14.78 11.90
CA ALA A 191 -1.83 -14.26 13.03
C ALA A 191 -3.32 -14.08 12.70
N GLY A 192 -3.64 -13.49 11.53
CA GLY A 192 -5.01 -13.27 11.08
C GLY A 192 -5.78 -14.58 10.84
N LEU A 193 -5.14 -15.56 10.19
CA LEU A 193 -5.75 -16.88 9.97
C LEU A 193 -5.98 -17.62 11.27
N LEU A 194 -5.02 -17.59 12.19
CA LEU A 194 -5.16 -18.19 13.53
C LEU A 194 -6.29 -17.52 14.32
N THR A 195 -6.34 -16.20 14.30
CA THR A 195 -7.41 -15.43 14.97
C THR A 195 -8.77 -15.80 14.42
N ARG A 196 -8.93 -15.86 13.09
CA ARG A 196 -10.21 -16.30 12.49
C ARG A 196 -10.59 -17.71 12.93
N LYS A 197 -9.62 -18.64 12.91
CA LYS A 197 -9.82 -20.04 13.29
C LYS A 197 -10.21 -20.20 14.76
N ILE A 198 -9.75 -19.31 15.64
CA ILE A 198 -10.01 -19.39 17.09
C ILE A 198 -11.25 -18.57 17.47
N VAL A 199 -11.33 -17.32 16.99
CA VAL A 199 -12.34 -16.36 17.48
C VAL A 199 -13.71 -16.59 16.86
N ILE A 200 -13.78 -16.94 15.56
CA ILE A 200 -15.07 -17.15 14.89
C ILE A 200 -15.87 -18.30 15.52
N PRO A 201 -15.29 -19.48 15.81
CA PRO A 201 -16.03 -20.55 16.51
C PRO A 201 -16.47 -20.18 17.93
N MET A 202 -15.73 -19.28 18.62
CA MET A 202 -16.01 -18.90 20.01
C MET A 202 -17.05 -17.79 20.14
N LYS A 203 -17.02 -16.80 19.24
CA LYS A 203 -17.82 -15.57 19.35
C LYS A 203 -18.83 -15.39 18.21
N GLY A 204 -18.72 -16.18 17.15
CA GLY A 204 -19.54 -16.07 15.94
C GLY A 204 -18.99 -15.08 14.92
N GLU A 205 -19.37 -15.30 13.65
CA GLU A 205 -18.91 -14.48 12.53
C GLU A 205 -19.45 -13.04 12.59
N THR A 206 -20.70 -12.87 13.06
CA THR A 206 -21.32 -11.54 13.20
C THR A 206 -20.57 -10.67 14.19
N TRP A 207 -20.22 -11.19 15.38
CA TRP A 207 -19.43 -10.44 16.35
C TRP A 207 -18.02 -10.11 15.81
N PHE A 208 -17.43 -11.06 15.09
CA PHE A 208 -16.12 -10.86 14.47
C PHE A 208 -16.15 -9.72 13.44
N ASP A 209 -17.16 -9.70 12.55
CA ASP A 209 -17.27 -8.72 11.47
C ASP A 209 -17.78 -7.34 11.96
N GLU A 210 -18.65 -7.29 12.98
CA GLU A 210 -19.29 -6.04 13.45
C GLU A 210 -18.57 -5.38 14.62
N THR A 211 -17.82 -6.15 15.43
CA THR A 211 -17.15 -5.62 16.62
C THR A 211 -15.64 -5.70 16.52
N TYR A 212 -15.08 -6.88 16.25
CA TYR A 212 -13.64 -7.10 16.29
C TYR A 212 -12.89 -6.38 15.16
N ARG A 213 -13.32 -6.57 13.92
CA ARG A 213 -12.70 -5.94 12.74
C ARG A 213 -12.72 -4.41 12.75
N PRO A 214 -13.84 -3.73 13.06
CA PRO A 214 -13.89 -2.28 13.12
C PRO A 214 -12.95 -1.69 14.17
N VAL A 215 -12.81 -2.34 15.33
CA VAL A 215 -11.86 -1.91 16.37
C VAL A 215 -10.43 -1.98 15.85
N LEU A 216 -10.06 -3.08 15.22
CA LEU A 216 -8.71 -3.24 14.65
C LEU A 216 -8.45 -2.29 13.47
N GLY A 217 -9.46 -1.95 12.68
CA GLY A 217 -9.36 -0.91 11.65
C GLY A 217 -8.95 0.45 12.23
N LYS A 218 -9.46 0.82 13.41
CA LYS A 218 -9.02 2.05 14.11
C LYS A 218 -7.56 1.97 14.57
N PHE A 219 -7.13 0.83 15.08
CA PHE A 219 -5.73 0.59 15.45
C PHE A 219 -4.81 0.70 14.23
N SER A 220 -5.22 0.20 13.07
CA SER A 220 -4.48 0.33 11.80
C SER A 220 -4.22 1.79 11.44
N ILE A 221 -5.25 2.65 11.53
CA ILE A 221 -5.11 4.08 11.22
C ILE A 221 -4.19 4.78 12.22
N ILE A 222 -4.33 4.48 13.51
CA ILE A 222 -3.45 5.05 14.55
C ILE A 222 -2.01 4.62 14.28
N SER A 223 -1.79 3.34 13.97
CA SER A 223 -0.46 2.82 13.64
C SER A 223 0.13 3.49 12.39
N LEU A 224 -0.68 3.73 11.35
CA LEU A 224 -0.28 4.48 10.16
C LEU A 224 0.23 5.87 10.53
N LEU A 225 -0.56 6.65 11.27
CA LEU A 225 -0.20 8.01 11.66
C LEU A 225 1.03 8.02 12.59
N THR A 226 1.14 7.06 13.51
CA THR A 226 2.32 6.89 14.37
C THR A 226 3.57 6.57 13.53
N THR A 227 3.46 5.65 12.56
CA THR A 227 4.57 5.32 11.65
C THR A 227 5.04 6.55 10.89
N LEU A 228 4.13 7.38 10.39
CA LEU A 228 4.47 8.63 9.71
C LEU A 228 5.25 9.58 10.63
N ILE A 229 4.74 9.82 11.84
CA ILE A 229 5.44 10.68 12.79
C ILE A 229 6.86 10.15 13.06
N VAL A 230 6.99 8.85 13.31
CA VAL A 230 8.27 8.20 13.59
C VAL A 230 9.23 8.32 12.39
N LEU A 231 8.77 7.98 11.18
CA LEU A 231 9.62 8.04 9.98
C LEU A 231 10.09 9.46 9.67
N PHE A 232 9.22 10.44 9.81
CA PHE A 232 9.61 11.84 9.62
C PHE A 232 10.45 12.39 10.77
N ALA A 233 10.30 11.87 11.99
CA ALA A 233 11.18 12.19 13.10
C ALA A 233 12.61 11.62 12.89
N LEU A 234 12.74 10.45 12.30
CA LEU A 234 14.02 9.83 11.97
C LEU A 234 14.72 10.49 10.77
N ASN A 235 13.95 10.92 9.78
CA ASN A 235 14.48 11.48 8.53
C ASN A 235 14.46 13.00 8.46
N GLY A 236 14.05 13.70 9.52
CA GLY A 236 13.87 15.16 9.51
C GLY A 236 15.14 15.94 9.12
N ASN A 237 16.30 15.52 9.63
CA ASN A 237 17.58 16.13 9.27
C ASN A 237 17.93 15.91 7.79
N THR A 238 17.68 14.72 7.25
CA THR A 238 17.87 14.41 5.80
C THR A 238 16.92 15.23 4.94
N ILE A 239 15.65 15.35 5.35
CA ILE A 239 14.63 16.13 4.64
C ILE A 239 15.01 17.61 4.54
N LEU A 240 15.49 18.18 5.64
CA LEU A 240 15.86 19.60 5.69
C LEU A 240 17.24 19.87 5.08
N GLY A 241 18.16 18.90 5.18
CA GLY A 241 19.51 19.00 4.61
C GLY A 241 19.56 18.77 3.12
N SER A 242 18.63 17.99 2.57
CA SER A 242 18.59 17.59 1.15
C SER A 242 17.16 17.51 0.62
N PRO A 243 16.41 18.64 0.61
CA PRO A 243 15.03 18.68 0.15
C PRO A 243 14.89 18.31 -1.34
N GLU A 244 15.98 18.36 -2.09
CA GLU A 244 16.04 17.92 -3.49
C GLU A 244 15.66 16.45 -3.66
N TYR A 245 15.94 15.57 -2.70
CA TYR A 245 15.53 14.15 -2.77
C TYR A 245 14.01 13.98 -2.78
N LEU A 246 13.29 14.84 -2.06
CA LEU A 246 11.82 14.81 -2.05
C LEU A 246 11.24 15.20 -3.42
N LEU A 247 11.82 16.22 -4.04
CA LEU A 247 11.40 16.65 -5.38
C LEU A 247 11.78 15.59 -6.42
N LEU A 248 13.01 15.09 -6.35
CA LEU A 248 13.55 14.14 -7.29
C LEU A 248 12.73 12.85 -7.35
N ILE A 249 12.32 12.29 -6.20
CA ILE A 249 11.48 11.09 -6.16
C ILE A 249 10.02 11.38 -6.50
N SER A 250 9.53 12.58 -6.20
CA SER A 250 8.12 12.94 -6.46
C SER A 250 7.79 12.94 -7.94
N ILE A 251 8.74 13.35 -8.81
CA ILE A 251 8.53 13.39 -10.26
C ILE A 251 8.19 12.00 -10.83
N PRO A 252 9.03 10.96 -10.68
CA PRO A 252 8.72 9.63 -11.23
C PRO A 252 7.49 9.00 -10.55
N LEU A 253 7.24 9.25 -9.25
CA LEU A 253 6.04 8.76 -8.59
C LEU A 253 4.76 9.36 -9.17
N LEU A 254 4.68 10.67 -9.33
CA LEU A 254 3.52 11.36 -9.89
C LEU A 254 3.28 10.96 -11.36
N LEU A 255 4.33 10.94 -12.17
CA LEU A 255 4.24 10.48 -13.56
C LEU A 255 3.82 9.02 -13.64
N GLY A 256 4.35 8.17 -12.76
CA GLY A 256 3.98 6.76 -12.66
C GLY A 256 2.50 6.59 -12.39
N PHE A 257 1.96 7.29 -11.40
CA PHE A 257 0.52 7.28 -11.12
C PHE A 257 -0.30 7.70 -12.34
N VAL A 258 0.04 8.81 -13.00
CA VAL A 258 -0.71 9.31 -14.17
C VAL A 258 -0.68 8.28 -15.30
N ILE A 259 0.47 7.69 -15.60
CA ILE A 259 0.64 6.72 -16.67
C ILE A 259 -0.13 5.43 -16.35
N VAL A 260 0.05 4.87 -15.15
CA VAL A 260 -0.61 3.62 -14.74
C VAL A 260 -2.13 3.78 -14.69
N VAL A 261 -2.64 4.89 -14.14
CA VAL A 261 -4.07 5.23 -14.15
C VAL A 261 -4.59 5.33 -15.59
N GLY A 262 -3.88 6.05 -16.45
CA GLY A 262 -4.24 6.20 -17.86
C GLY A 262 -4.35 4.85 -18.59
N ILE A 263 -3.34 3.98 -18.40
CA ILE A 263 -3.34 2.63 -18.98
C ILE A 263 -4.51 1.80 -18.42
N ASN A 264 -4.76 1.84 -17.11
CA ASN A 264 -5.86 1.09 -16.50
C ASN A 264 -7.23 1.56 -17.01
N ILE A 265 -7.45 2.88 -17.15
CA ILE A 265 -8.68 3.43 -17.73
C ILE A 265 -8.83 2.96 -19.19
N ALA A 266 -7.76 3.03 -19.98
CA ALA A 266 -7.78 2.59 -21.37
C ALA A 266 -8.06 1.08 -21.49
N MET A 267 -7.40 0.25 -20.69
CA MET A 267 -7.63 -1.20 -20.65
C MET A 267 -9.07 -1.55 -20.27
N THR A 268 -9.58 -0.98 -19.17
CA THR A 268 -10.95 -1.28 -18.72
C THR A 268 -11.99 -0.89 -19.76
N LYS A 269 -11.75 0.18 -20.51
CA LYS A 269 -12.61 0.57 -21.64
C LYS A 269 -12.46 -0.37 -22.83
N LEU A 270 -11.22 -0.71 -23.24
CA LEU A 270 -10.92 -1.62 -24.34
C LEU A 270 -11.58 -2.99 -24.13
N PHE A 271 -11.50 -3.50 -22.91
CA PHE A 271 -12.09 -4.77 -22.52
C PHE A 271 -13.59 -4.68 -22.14
N ARG A 272 -14.21 -3.51 -22.30
CA ARG A 272 -15.64 -3.25 -22.11
C ARG A 272 -16.16 -3.67 -20.73
N LEU A 273 -15.39 -3.40 -19.68
CA LEU A 273 -15.84 -3.65 -18.31
C LEU A 273 -17.01 -2.72 -17.96
N LYS A 274 -17.92 -3.22 -17.11
CA LYS A 274 -18.96 -2.38 -16.54
C LYS A 274 -18.33 -1.42 -15.52
N TYR A 275 -18.97 -0.25 -15.31
CA TYR A 275 -18.47 0.79 -14.41
C TYR A 275 -17.97 0.27 -13.06
N ARG A 276 -18.79 -0.56 -12.36
CA ARG A 276 -18.45 -1.05 -11.02
C ARG A 276 -17.21 -1.93 -11.01
N GLU A 277 -16.97 -2.67 -12.06
CA GLU A 277 -15.80 -3.54 -12.26
C GLU A 277 -14.58 -2.71 -12.69
N ALA A 278 -14.79 -1.78 -13.63
CA ALA A 278 -13.76 -0.89 -14.12
C ALA A 278 -13.20 0.01 -13.00
N ALA A 279 -14.06 0.59 -12.16
CA ALA A 279 -13.66 1.43 -11.05
C ALA A 279 -12.74 0.68 -10.07
N VAL A 280 -13.07 -0.56 -9.71
CA VAL A 280 -12.23 -1.40 -8.83
C VAL A 280 -10.91 -1.74 -9.51
N THR A 281 -10.93 -2.14 -10.77
CA THR A 281 -9.72 -2.48 -11.54
C THR A 281 -8.77 -1.28 -11.65
N VAL A 282 -9.28 -0.09 -11.96
CA VAL A 282 -8.48 1.14 -12.04
C VAL A 282 -7.89 1.50 -10.68
N ILE A 283 -8.69 1.46 -9.62
CA ILE A 283 -8.26 1.83 -8.27
C ILE A 283 -7.18 0.87 -7.76
N ILE A 284 -7.43 -0.46 -7.80
CA ILE A 284 -6.48 -1.45 -7.28
C ILE A 284 -5.24 -1.53 -8.18
N GLY A 285 -5.41 -1.50 -9.50
CA GLY A 285 -4.31 -1.57 -10.46
C GLY A 285 -3.40 -0.34 -10.48
N SER A 286 -3.79 0.74 -9.77
CA SER A 286 -3.00 1.97 -9.70
C SER A 286 -2.55 2.33 -8.28
N SER A 287 -2.81 1.46 -7.29
CA SER A 287 -2.45 1.67 -5.88
C SER A 287 -1.29 0.78 -5.48
N SER A 288 -0.39 1.30 -4.67
CA SER A 288 0.75 0.56 -4.14
C SER A 288 0.55 0.13 -2.68
N HIS A 289 1.34 -0.84 -2.24
CA HIS A 289 1.40 -1.28 -0.86
C HIS A 289 2.60 -0.63 -0.17
N PHE A 290 2.47 0.65 0.15
CA PHE A 290 3.57 1.44 0.70
C PHE A 290 4.09 0.87 2.04
N GLU A 291 3.26 0.20 2.82
CA GLU A 291 3.66 -0.39 4.11
C GLU A 291 4.77 -1.43 3.92
N ILE A 292 4.65 -2.31 2.94
CA ILE A 292 5.71 -3.28 2.69
C ILE A 292 6.92 -2.63 2.03
N ALA A 293 6.72 -1.65 1.17
CA ALA A 293 7.81 -0.93 0.55
C ALA A 293 8.66 -0.20 1.60
N ILE A 294 8.03 0.51 2.55
CA ILE A 294 8.71 1.16 3.68
C ILE A 294 9.43 0.12 4.55
N ALA A 295 8.73 -0.96 4.93
CA ALA A 295 9.30 -2.01 5.77
C ALA A 295 10.55 -2.64 5.13
N THR A 296 10.47 -2.90 3.83
CA THR A 296 11.56 -3.49 3.06
C THR A 296 12.73 -2.52 2.88
N ALA A 297 12.45 -1.25 2.61
CA ALA A 297 13.48 -0.21 2.53
C ALA A 297 14.23 -0.05 3.85
N ILE A 298 13.51 -0.03 4.99
CA ILE A 298 14.10 0.02 6.32
C ILE A 298 14.97 -1.21 6.59
N ALA A 299 14.48 -2.40 6.26
CA ALA A 299 15.23 -3.64 6.50
C ALA A 299 16.49 -3.74 5.64
N ALA A 300 16.45 -3.21 4.41
CA ALA A 300 17.60 -3.28 3.49
C ALA A 300 18.63 -2.16 3.72
N TYR A 301 18.20 -0.95 4.07
CA TYR A 301 19.05 0.25 4.11
C TYR A 301 19.07 0.94 5.47
N GLY A 302 18.25 0.52 6.42
CA GLY A 302 18.11 1.14 7.74
C GLY A 302 17.00 2.20 7.81
N VAL A 303 16.65 2.58 9.04
CA VAL A 303 15.49 3.43 9.35
C VAL A 303 15.63 4.86 8.80
N GLY A 304 16.83 5.44 8.85
CA GLY A 304 17.12 6.81 8.39
C GLY A 304 17.58 6.90 6.94
N SER A 305 17.44 5.83 6.14
CA SER A 305 17.93 5.79 4.76
C SER A 305 17.13 6.65 3.80
N VAL A 306 17.76 7.06 2.72
CA VAL A 306 17.11 7.76 1.59
C VAL A 306 16.05 6.87 0.94
N ALA A 307 16.26 5.54 0.91
CA ALA A 307 15.28 4.58 0.43
C ALA A 307 14.02 4.56 1.30
N ALA A 308 14.14 4.57 2.63
CA ALA A 308 13.01 4.63 3.56
C ALA A 308 12.24 5.95 3.42
N LEU A 309 12.95 7.07 3.27
CA LEU A 309 12.35 8.36 2.98
C LEU A 309 11.61 8.35 1.64
N GLY A 310 12.22 7.81 0.59
CA GLY A 310 11.63 7.73 -0.73
C GLY A 310 10.35 6.90 -0.76
N THR A 311 10.32 5.76 -0.08
CA THR A 311 9.10 4.94 0.03
C THR A 311 7.99 5.63 0.84
N THR A 312 8.36 6.44 1.83
CA THR A 312 7.40 7.25 2.61
C THR A 312 6.75 8.35 1.74
N MET A 313 7.49 8.90 0.77
CA MET A 313 6.93 9.85 -0.20
C MET A 313 5.88 9.20 -1.12
N GLY A 314 5.97 7.88 -1.36
CA GLY A 314 4.91 7.12 -2.02
C GLY A 314 3.56 7.28 -1.33
N LEU A 315 3.52 7.10 -0.01
CA LEU A 315 2.31 7.30 0.79
C LEU A 315 1.79 8.75 0.72
N PHE A 316 2.69 9.73 0.79
CA PHE A 316 2.31 11.15 0.74
C PHE A 316 1.53 11.48 -0.53
N TRP A 317 1.99 10.99 -1.69
CA TRP A 317 1.32 11.23 -2.96
C TRP A 317 0.13 10.30 -3.20
N GLU A 318 0.19 9.06 -2.75
CA GLU A 318 -0.84 8.05 -3.03
C GLU A 318 -2.21 8.49 -2.50
N ILE A 319 -2.31 8.99 -1.27
CA ILE A 319 -3.60 9.29 -0.66
C ILE A 319 -4.38 10.39 -1.40
N PRO A 320 -3.82 11.58 -1.70
CA PRO A 320 -4.54 12.57 -2.47
C PRO A 320 -4.85 12.11 -3.90
N ILE A 321 -3.95 11.33 -4.51
CA ILE A 321 -4.17 10.79 -5.87
C ILE A 321 -5.31 9.77 -5.85
N MET A 322 -5.33 8.84 -4.90
CA MET A 322 -6.38 7.83 -4.81
C MET A 322 -7.75 8.44 -4.52
N LEU A 323 -7.81 9.47 -3.68
CA LEU A 323 -9.03 10.23 -3.47
C LEU A 323 -9.48 10.93 -4.77
N GLY A 324 -8.56 11.56 -5.49
CA GLY A 324 -8.83 12.14 -6.81
C GLY A 324 -9.33 11.08 -7.81
N LEU A 325 -8.74 9.88 -7.77
CA LEU A 325 -9.13 8.77 -8.63
C LEU A 325 -10.53 8.24 -8.33
N VAL A 326 -10.94 8.20 -7.07
CA VAL A 326 -12.33 7.91 -6.68
C VAL A 326 -13.29 8.91 -7.31
N TYR A 327 -12.99 10.21 -7.25
CA TYR A 327 -13.82 11.23 -7.90
C TYR A 327 -13.81 11.09 -9.43
N LEU A 328 -12.65 10.84 -10.03
CA LEU A 328 -12.51 10.67 -11.48
C LEU A 328 -13.32 9.46 -11.97
N THR A 329 -13.20 8.31 -11.33
CA THR A 329 -13.95 7.11 -11.72
C THR A 329 -15.47 7.32 -11.61
N ARG A 330 -15.93 7.97 -10.53
CA ARG A 330 -17.35 8.34 -10.39
C ARG A 330 -17.82 9.34 -11.46
N TYR A 331 -16.99 10.32 -11.82
CA TYR A 331 -17.29 11.26 -12.89
C TYR A 331 -17.42 10.55 -14.24
N LEU A 332 -16.47 9.67 -14.58
CA LEU A 332 -16.48 8.87 -15.81
C LEU A 332 -17.69 7.94 -15.85
N GLY A 333 -18.03 7.30 -14.73
CA GLY A 333 -19.24 6.46 -14.63
C GLY A 333 -20.53 7.23 -14.89
N ARG A 334 -20.67 8.45 -14.34
CA ARG A 334 -21.84 9.32 -14.60
C ARG A 334 -21.94 9.78 -16.06
N LYS A 335 -20.81 9.82 -16.77
CA LYS A 335 -20.74 10.16 -18.20
C LYS A 335 -20.92 8.95 -19.11
N ASN A 336 -21.25 7.77 -18.55
CA ASN A 336 -21.35 6.51 -19.29
C ASN A 336 -20.10 6.22 -20.14
N PHE A 337 -18.94 6.47 -19.55
CA PHE A 337 -17.67 6.23 -20.24
C PHE A 337 -17.39 4.73 -20.43
N TRP A 338 -17.79 3.90 -19.45
CA TRP A 338 -17.73 2.46 -19.49
C TRP A 338 -19.07 1.83 -19.86
#